data_9943915d712925673319ecaef5b64130
#
_entry.id   9943915d712925673319ecaef5b64130
#
_cell.length_a   1.000
_cell.length_b   1.000
_cell.length_c   1.000
_cell.angle_alpha   90.00
_cell.angle_beta   90.00
_cell.angle_gamma   90.00
#
_symmetry.space_group_name_H-M   'P 1'
#
loop_
_entity.id
_entity.type
_entity.pdbx_description
1 polymer ?
#
loop_
_entity_poly.entity_id
_entity_poly.type
_entity_poly.pdbx_seq_one_letter_code
_entity_poly.pdbx_strand_id
1 'polypeptide(L)'
;MGVYHVDASAMPTIQYGIALPILIGILLIWRSKTVMQILDAVPQEWLVGVQLYRALGVIFLILYAAGKLPGFFAWPAGIGDIAIGLLAPVVGLAYARAPSVTAGLVRAWNVFGILDLMVAVTTGFMTAPSLIQPIAVEPNSDLMSVLPMVLIPVYLVPLSIVLHIASLVKLHRSSDVVVNV
;
A
#
# COMPACT_ATOMS: atom_id res chain seq x y z
N MET A 1 30.13 18.43 -11.77
CA MET A 1 29.39 17.32 -11.16
C MET A 1 28.81 17.85 -9.87
N GLY A 2 27.52 18.25 -9.89
CA GLY A 2 26.88 18.85 -8.74
C GLY A 2 26.43 17.73 -7.78
N VAL A 3 27.10 17.67 -6.64
CA VAL A 3 26.62 16.91 -5.49
C VAL A 3 25.42 17.69 -4.98
N TYR A 4 24.21 17.17 -5.18
CA TYR A 4 23.03 17.69 -4.49
C TYR A 4 23.19 17.35 -3.00
N HIS A 5 23.69 18.31 -2.23
CA HIS A 5 23.51 18.29 -0.80
C HIS A 5 22.01 18.42 -0.56
N VAL A 6 21.36 17.32 -0.20
CA VAL A 6 20.04 17.38 0.42
C VAL A 6 20.27 18.06 1.77
N ASP A 7 19.84 19.32 1.90
CA ASP A 7 19.87 20.01 3.17
C ASP A 7 19.12 19.14 4.20
N ALA A 8 19.82 18.76 5.26
CA ALA A 8 19.26 17.99 6.37
C ALA A 8 18.08 18.69 7.09
N SER A 9 17.78 19.92 6.67
CA SER A 9 16.63 20.73 7.06
C SER A 9 15.38 20.48 6.21
N ALA A 10 15.48 19.72 5.08
CA ALA A 10 14.30 19.31 4.36
C ALA A 10 13.45 18.42 5.28
N MET A 11 12.40 19.01 5.87
CA MET A 11 11.41 18.29 6.67
C MET A 11 11.00 17.01 5.98
N PRO A 12 10.56 16.00 6.73
CA PRO A 12 10.13 14.69 6.21
C PRO A 12 8.85 14.80 5.37
N THR A 13 8.96 15.45 4.20
CA THR A 13 7.83 15.74 3.31
C THR A 13 7.15 14.46 2.81
N ILE A 14 7.92 13.37 2.64
CA ILE A 14 7.38 12.07 2.23
C ILE A 14 6.47 11.48 3.30
N GLN A 15 6.82 11.58 4.58
CA GLN A 15 5.98 11.07 5.66
C GLN A 15 4.61 11.74 5.67
N TYR A 16 4.55 13.05 5.47
CA TYR A 16 3.29 13.77 5.32
C TYR A 16 2.56 13.37 4.03
N GLY A 17 3.29 13.19 2.93
CA GLY A 17 2.74 12.69 1.67
C GLY A 17 2.10 11.30 1.79
N ILE A 18 2.58 10.46 2.69
CA ILE A 18 1.98 9.15 3.00
C ILE A 18 0.82 9.30 3.99
N ALA A 19 1.07 9.96 5.12
CA ALA A 19 0.12 9.97 6.24
C ALA A 19 -1.15 10.77 5.96
N LEU A 20 -1.04 11.96 5.35
CA LEU A 20 -2.19 12.83 5.12
C LEU A 20 -3.27 12.20 4.21
N PRO A 21 -2.94 11.61 3.05
CA PRO A 21 -3.96 10.98 2.22
C PRO A 21 -4.62 9.78 2.90
N ILE A 22 -3.88 9.01 3.71
CA ILE A 22 -4.43 7.90 4.48
C ILE A 22 -5.44 8.42 5.51
N LEU A 23 -5.05 9.42 6.30
CA LEU A 23 -5.93 10.02 7.31
C LEU A 23 -7.18 10.63 6.70
N ILE A 24 -7.04 11.36 5.60
CA ILE A 24 -8.17 11.94 4.85
C ILE A 24 -9.07 10.81 4.33
N GLY A 25 -8.51 9.77 3.72
CA GLY A 25 -9.28 8.62 3.21
C GLY A 25 -10.08 7.91 4.32
N ILE A 26 -9.45 7.65 5.47
CA ILE A 26 -10.12 7.05 6.63
C ILE A 26 -11.25 7.98 7.14
N LEU A 27 -10.97 9.28 7.28
CA LEU A 27 -11.96 10.24 7.72
C LEU A 27 -13.16 10.31 6.77
N LEU A 28 -12.91 10.29 5.46
CA LEU A 28 -13.97 10.28 4.46
C LEU A 28 -14.81 9.01 4.51
N ILE A 29 -14.21 7.84 4.68
CA ILE A 29 -14.91 6.57 4.87
C ILE A 29 -15.81 6.63 6.12
N TRP A 30 -15.35 7.26 7.21
CA TRP A 30 -16.10 7.32 8.47
C TRP A 30 -17.19 8.38 8.49
N ARG A 31 -16.98 9.53 7.86
CA ARG A 31 -17.83 10.73 8.04
C ARG A 31 -18.66 11.07 6.81
N SER A 32 -18.27 10.65 5.61
CA SER A 32 -18.96 11.01 4.38
C SER A 32 -20.00 9.98 3.96
N LYS A 33 -21.29 10.36 4.03
CA LYS A 33 -22.39 9.54 3.53
C LYS A 33 -22.24 9.23 2.03
N THR A 34 -21.78 10.20 1.25
CA THR A 34 -21.57 10.04 -0.20
C THR A 34 -20.48 9.01 -0.49
N VAL A 35 -19.34 9.05 0.23
CA VAL A 35 -18.27 8.03 0.08
C VAL A 35 -18.79 6.65 0.45
N MET A 36 -19.60 6.53 1.50
CA MET A 36 -20.21 5.27 1.88
C MET A 36 -21.19 4.75 0.84
N GLN A 37 -22.00 5.59 0.25
CA GLN A 37 -22.91 5.21 -0.85
C GLN A 37 -22.14 4.71 -2.07
N ILE A 38 -21.05 5.38 -2.44
CA ILE A 38 -20.15 4.94 -3.52
C ILE A 38 -19.54 3.58 -3.18
N LEU A 39 -19.05 3.43 -1.95
CA LEU A 39 -18.45 2.18 -1.49
C LEU A 39 -19.45 1.02 -1.50
N ASP A 40 -20.69 1.26 -1.10
CA ASP A 40 -21.77 0.27 -1.13
C ASP A 40 -22.13 -0.13 -2.58
N ALA A 41 -22.05 0.80 -3.53
CA ALA A 41 -22.34 0.56 -4.95
C ALA A 41 -21.21 -0.20 -5.68
N VAL A 42 -19.94 -0.03 -5.28
CA VAL A 42 -18.81 -0.73 -5.92
C VAL A 42 -18.77 -2.19 -5.46
N PRO A 43 -18.75 -3.18 -6.36
CA PRO A 43 -18.63 -4.60 -5.98
C PRO A 43 -17.35 -4.86 -5.17
N GLN A 44 -17.44 -5.77 -4.19
CA GLN A 44 -16.29 -6.11 -3.32
C GLN A 44 -15.10 -6.68 -4.10
N GLU A 45 -15.39 -7.51 -5.08
CA GLU A 45 -14.37 -8.11 -5.96
C GLU A 45 -13.60 -7.06 -6.77
N TRP A 46 -14.18 -5.90 -7.05
CA TRP A 46 -13.49 -4.79 -7.72
C TRP A 46 -12.54 -4.07 -6.78
N LEU A 47 -12.94 -3.87 -5.51
CA LEU A 47 -12.06 -3.28 -4.49
C LEU A 47 -10.81 -4.14 -4.25
N VAL A 48 -10.99 -5.46 -4.35
CA VAL A 48 -9.88 -6.42 -4.26
C VAL A 48 -9.08 -6.44 -5.56
N GLY A 49 -9.75 -6.64 -6.70
CA GLY A 49 -9.12 -6.85 -8.01
C GLY A 49 -8.30 -5.67 -8.50
N VAL A 50 -8.69 -4.43 -8.17
CA VAL A 50 -7.94 -3.23 -8.54
C VAL A 50 -6.52 -3.23 -7.98
N GLN A 51 -6.26 -3.92 -6.87
CA GLN A 51 -4.93 -4.03 -6.27
C GLN A 51 -3.93 -4.83 -7.14
N LEU A 52 -4.37 -5.38 -8.29
CA LEU A 52 -3.48 -6.04 -9.25
C LEU A 52 -2.31 -5.13 -9.67
N TYR A 53 -2.49 -3.79 -9.70
CA TYR A 53 -1.41 -2.87 -10.04
C TYR A 53 -0.20 -2.99 -9.11
N ARG A 54 -0.35 -3.53 -7.89
CA ARG A 54 0.77 -3.78 -6.98
C ARG A 54 1.77 -4.78 -7.55
N ALA A 55 1.38 -5.63 -8.50
CA ALA A 55 2.34 -6.48 -9.21
C ALA A 55 3.46 -5.67 -9.92
N LEU A 56 3.24 -4.37 -10.18
CA LEU A 56 4.28 -3.46 -10.64
C LEU A 56 5.41 -3.27 -9.61
N GLY A 57 5.24 -3.72 -8.37
CA GLY A 57 6.31 -3.79 -7.35
C GLY A 57 7.52 -4.61 -7.79
N VAL A 58 7.42 -5.39 -8.87
CA VAL A 58 8.57 -6.01 -9.54
C VAL A 58 9.67 -4.99 -9.87
N ILE A 59 9.33 -3.71 -10.04
CA ILE A 59 10.29 -2.62 -10.28
C ILE A 59 11.33 -2.51 -9.16
N PHE A 60 10.96 -2.78 -7.89
CA PHE A 60 11.90 -2.74 -6.77
C PHE A 60 12.99 -3.80 -6.91
N LEU A 61 12.62 -5.01 -7.36
CA LEU A 61 13.58 -6.10 -7.59
C LEU A 61 14.48 -5.81 -8.79
N ILE A 62 13.93 -5.20 -9.85
CA ILE A 62 14.72 -4.76 -11.02
C ILE A 62 15.73 -3.68 -10.61
N LEU A 63 15.31 -2.69 -9.81
CA LEU A 63 16.19 -1.64 -9.31
C LEU A 63 17.24 -2.17 -8.35
N TYR A 64 16.91 -3.17 -7.53
CA TYR A 64 17.89 -3.87 -6.71
C TYR A 64 18.93 -4.61 -7.57
N ALA A 65 18.49 -5.37 -8.56
CA ALA A 65 19.39 -6.07 -9.48
C ALA A 65 20.30 -5.10 -10.28
N ALA A 66 19.82 -3.88 -10.55
CA ALA A 66 20.57 -2.80 -11.16
C ALA A 66 21.49 -2.06 -10.18
N GLY A 67 21.59 -2.46 -8.92
CA GLY A 67 22.41 -1.82 -7.88
C GLY A 67 21.94 -0.41 -7.51
N LYS A 68 20.62 -0.12 -7.63
CA LYS A 68 20.03 1.21 -7.36
C LYS A 68 19.19 1.29 -6.10
N LEU A 69 18.85 0.16 -5.49
CA LEU A 69 18.10 0.09 -4.24
C LEU A 69 18.73 -0.93 -3.29
N PRO A 70 18.64 -0.73 -1.98
CA PRO A 70 19.14 -1.68 -0.99
C PRO A 70 18.23 -2.91 -0.93
N GLY A 71 18.84 -4.10 -0.79
CA GLY A 71 18.09 -5.35 -0.69
C GLY A 71 17.16 -5.40 0.51
N PHE A 72 17.56 -4.78 1.62
CA PHE A 72 16.75 -4.71 2.85
C PHE A 72 15.38 -4.05 2.62
N PHE A 73 15.27 -3.11 1.69
CA PHE A 73 14.01 -2.51 1.26
C PHE A 73 13.40 -3.25 0.07
N ALA A 74 14.19 -3.49 -0.97
CA ALA A 74 13.67 -3.94 -2.28
C ALA A 74 13.05 -5.34 -2.23
N TRP A 75 13.62 -6.27 -1.42
CA TRP A 75 13.08 -7.63 -1.33
C TRP A 75 11.71 -7.69 -0.66
N PRO A 76 11.52 -7.20 0.59
CA PRO A 76 10.20 -7.24 1.19
C PRO A 76 9.18 -6.44 0.38
N ALA A 77 9.48 -5.22 -0.03
CA ALA A 77 8.56 -4.39 -0.80
C ALA A 77 8.18 -5.03 -2.15
N GLY A 78 9.17 -5.56 -2.89
CA GLY A 78 8.93 -6.16 -4.21
C GLY A 78 8.16 -7.45 -4.14
N ILE A 79 8.57 -8.40 -3.29
CA ILE A 79 7.90 -9.70 -3.17
C ILE A 79 6.50 -9.55 -2.61
N GLY A 80 6.32 -8.74 -1.58
CA GLY A 80 5.03 -8.51 -0.98
C GLY A 80 4.05 -7.87 -1.95
N ASP A 81 4.45 -6.80 -2.63
CA ASP A 81 3.62 -6.15 -3.65
C ASP A 81 3.24 -7.11 -4.79
N ILE A 82 4.19 -7.89 -5.31
CA ILE A 82 3.92 -8.89 -6.35
C ILE A 82 2.92 -9.94 -5.84
N ALA A 83 3.13 -10.48 -4.65
CA ALA A 83 2.28 -11.52 -4.08
C ALA A 83 0.84 -11.00 -3.87
N ILE A 84 0.68 -9.85 -3.22
CA ILE A 84 -0.63 -9.24 -2.99
C ILE A 84 -1.29 -8.88 -4.31
N GLY A 85 -0.54 -8.30 -5.27
CA GLY A 85 -1.06 -7.90 -6.57
C GLY A 85 -1.52 -9.09 -7.41
N LEU A 86 -0.71 -10.14 -7.55
CA LEU A 86 -1.08 -11.31 -8.34
C LEU A 86 -2.20 -12.14 -7.71
N LEU A 87 -2.31 -12.16 -6.38
CA LEU A 87 -3.41 -12.82 -5.69
C LEU A 87 -4.72 -12.02 -5.76
N ALA A 88 -4.70 -10.71 -6.02
CA ALA A 88 -5.88 -9.85 -6.04
C ALA A 88 -6.99 -10.39 -6.97
N PRO A 89 -6.76 -10.71 -8.26
CA PRO A 89 -7.82 -11.24 -9.11
C PRO A 89 -8.32 -12.61 -8.65
N VAL A 90 -7.44 -13.45 -8.10
CA VAL A 90 -7.82 -14.78 -7.61
C VAL A 90 -8.77 -14.65 -6.41
N VAL A 91 -8.41 -13.81 -5.44
CA VAL A 91 -9.21 -13.55 -4.23
C VAL A 91 -10.52 -12.86 -4.59
N GLY A 92 -10.49 -11.87 -5.51
CA GLY A 92 -11.69 -11.19 -5.99
C GLY A 92 -12.66 -12.15 -6.68
N LEU A 93 -12.19 -12.99 -7.60
CA LEU A 93 -13.02 -13.99 -8.28
C LEU A 93 -13.56 -15.07 -7.33
N ALA A 94 -12.78 -15.49 -6.35
CA ALA A 94 -13.25 -16.43 -5.31
C ALA A 94 -14.40 -15.81 -4.53
N TYR A 95 -14.28 -14.54 -4.14
CA TYR A 95 -15.33 -13.83 -3.46
C TYR A 95 -16.60 -13.68 -4.31
N ALA A 96 -16.47 -13.29 -5.57
CA ALA A 96 -17.61 -13.17 -6.48
C ALA A 96 -18.42 -14.47 -6.64
N ARG A 97 -17.75 -15.65 -6.55
CA ARG A 97 -18.38 -16.96 -6.69
C ARG A 97 -19.04 -17.47 -5.40
N ALA A 98 -18.45 -17.18 -4.25
CA ALA A 98 -18.90 -17.73 -2.96
C ALA A 98 -18.65 -16.74 -1.79
N PRO A 99 -19.40 -15.61 -1.72
CA PRO A 99 -19.12 -14.53 -0.78
C PRO A 99 -19.09 -14.97 0.67
N SER A 100 -20.05 -15.78 1.11
CA SER A 100 -20.18 -16.22 2.50
C SER A 100 -19.02 -17.11 2.97
N VAL A 101 -18.48 -17.93 2.06
CA VAL A 101 -17.38 -18.87 2.36
C VAL A 101 -16.02 -18.16 2.31
N THR A 102 -15.86 -17.20 1.41
CA THR A 102 -14.55 -16.56 1.13
C THR A 102 -14.37 -15.20 1.79
N ALA A 103 -15.35 -14.69 2.53
CA ALA A 103 -15.22 -13.43 3.27
C ALA A 103 -14.02 -13.42 4.23
N GLY A 104 -13.74 -14.55 4.89
CA GLY A 104 -12.55 -14.71 5.73
C GLY A 104 -11.24 -14.60 4.95
N LEU A 105 -11.18 -15.18 3.75
CA LEU A 105 -10.03 -15.08 2.85
C LEU A 105 -9.77 -13.62 2.43
N VAL A 106 -10.82 -12.91 2.01
CA VAL A 106 -10.71 -11.48 1.62
C VAL A 106 -10.25 -10.64 2.81
N ARG A 107 -10.77 -10.93 4.02
CA ARG A 107 -10.35 -10.24 5.25
C ARG A 107 -8.88 -10.44 5.54
N ALA A 108 -8.41 -11.68 5.52
CA ALA A 108 -6.99 -12.03 5.72
C ALA A 108 -6.10 -11.37 4.66
N TRP A 109 -6.47 -11.46 3.38
CA TRP A 109 -5.71 -10.86 2.28
C TRP A 109 -5.58 -9.33 2.43
N ASN A 110 -6.66 -8.62 2.83
CA ASN A 110 -6.60 -7.18 3.09
C ASN A 110 -5.66 -6.84 4.26
N VAL A 111 -5.71 -7.61 5.35
CA VAL A 111 -4.81 -7.39 6.50
C VAL A 111 -3.35 -7.62 6.10
N PHE A 112 -3.06 -8.69 5.37
CA PHE A 112 -1.70 -8.94 4.87
C PHE A 112 -1.23 -7.86 3.91
N GLY A 113 -2.12 -7.33 3.04
CA GLY A 113 -1.79 -6.23 2.14
C GLY A 113 -1.43 -4.93 2.88
N ILE A 114 -2.11 -4.62 3.98
CA ILE A 114 -1.76 -3.47 4.83
C ILE A 114 -0.42 -3.71 5.55
N LEU A 115 -0.23 -4.89 6.13
CA LEU A 115 1.02 -5.23 6.83
C LEU A 115 2.23 -5.17 5.89
N ASP A 116 2.09 -5.66 4.68
CA ASP A 116 3.13 -5.58 3.65
C ASP A 116 3.53 -4.13 3.34
N LEU A 117 2.55 -3.25 3.13
CA LEU A 117 2.82 -1.82 2.92
C LEU A 117 3.48 -1.16 4.13
N MET A 118 3.11 -1.56 5.35
CA MET A 118 3.78 -1.07 6.56
C MET A 118 5.25 -1.51 6.60
N VAL A 119 5.55 -2.75 6.23
CA VAL A 119 6.92 -3.26 6.13
C VAL A 119 7.69 -2.50 5.07
N ALA A 120 7.12 -2.32 3.87
CA ALA A 120 7.75 -1.58 2.77
C ALA A 120 8.10 -0.13 3.18
N VAL A 121 7.14 0.59 3.77
CA VAL A 121 7.36 1.96 4.25
C VAL A 121 8.42 2.01 5.34
N THR A 122 8.36 1.11 6.31
CA THR A 122 9.31 1.05 7.43
C THR A 122 10.73 0.78 6.92
N THR A 123 10.91 -0.25 6.09
CA THR A 123 12.24 -0.60 5.55
C THR A 123 12.79 0.49 4.62
N GLY A 124 11.90 1.16 3.87
CA GLY A 124 12.25 2.32 3.06
C GLY A 124 12.80 3.48 3.91
N PHE A 125 12.12 3.82 5.02
CA PHE A 125 12.61 4.85 5.94
C PHE A 125 13.89 4.46 6.68
N MET A 126 14.02 3.19 7.07
CA MET A 126 15.22 2.72 7.75
C MET A 126 16.47 2.79 6.87
N THR A 127 16.33 2.71 5.55
CA THR A 127 17.42 2.77 4.57
C THR A 127 17.54 4.12 3.86
N ALA A 128 16.63 5.06 4.12
CA ALA A 128 16.70 6.42 3.56
C ALA A 128 17.80 7.23 4.24
N PRO A 129 18.51 8.12 3.49
CA PRO A 129 19.46 9.03 4.10
C PRO A 129 18.72 10.00 5.04
N SER A 130 19.10 9.99 6.30
CA SER A 130 18.54 10.86 7.34
C SER A 130 19.52 11.05 8.48
N LEU A 131 19.28 12.02 9.36
CA LEU A 131 20.12 12.26 10.54
C LEU A 131 20.19 11.06 11.50
N ILE A 132 19.19 10.17 11.45
CA ILE A 132 19.06 9.01 12.35
C ILE A 132 19.24 7.71 11.57
N GLN A 133 19.57 7.75 10.29
CA GLN A 133 19.62 6.58 9.39
C GLN A 133 19.93 5.27 10.15
N PRO A 134 18.93 4.47 10.56
CA PRO A 134 19.16 3.31 11.43
C PRO A 134 19.97 2.21 10.73
N ILE A 135 19.86 2.15 9.41
CA ILE A 135 20.56 1.18 8.57
C ILE A 135 21.34 1.96 7.49
N ALA A 136 22.62 2.17 7.74
CA ALA A 136 23.53 2.79 6.79
C ALA A 136 23.93 1.74 5.73
N VAL A 137 23.34 1.84 4.54
CA VAL A 137 23.61 0.95 3.40
C VAL A 137 23.81 1.75 2.12
N GLU A 138 24.65 1.22 1.23
CA GLU A 138 24.80 1.73 -0.14
C GLU A 138 24.60 0.58 -1.14
N PRO A 139 23.72 0.79 -2.15
CA PRO A 139 22.88 1.97 -2.34
C PRO A 139 21.81 2.10 -1.23
N ASN A 140 21.37 3.33 -0.97
CA ASN A 140 20.27 3.62 -0.06
C ASN A 140 18.91 3.76 -0.81
N SER A 141 17.82 4.10 -0.10
CA SER A 141 16.48 4.25 -0.70
C SER A 141 16.14 5.66 -1.17
N ASP A 142 17.11 6.56 -1.31
CA ASP A 142 16.89 7.96 -1.73
C ASP A 142 16.22 8.08 -3.11
N LEU A 143 16.43 7.10 -3.98
CA LEU A 143 15.76 7.02 -5.27
C LEU A 143 14.21 7.11 -5.12
N MET A 144 13.66 6.68 -4.01
CA MET A 144 12.22 6.75 -3.72
C MET A 144 11.74 8.17 -3.40
N SER A 145 12.66 9.14 -3.29
CA SER A 145 12.38 10.56 -3.03
C SER A 145 12.30 11.40 -4.30
N VAL A 146 12.67 10.85 -5.47
CA VAL A 146 12.72 11.56 -6.74
C VAL A 146 11.69 11.04 -7.75
N LEU A 147 11.22 11.93 -8.64
CA LEU A 147 10.32 11.52 -9.72
C LEU A 147 11.01 10.57 -10.70
N PRO A 148 10.30 9.56 -11.23
CA PRO A 148 8.89 9.24 -10.97
C PRO A 148 8.66 8.38 -9.72
N MET A 149 9.72 7.86 -9.08
CA MET A 149 9.63 6.85 -8.02
C MET A 149 8.91 7.36 -6.76
N VAL A 150 8.99 8.65 -6.46
CA VAL A 150 8.29 9.26 -5.31
C VAL A 150 6.76 9.09 -5.37
N LEU A 151 6.19 8.90 -6.56
CA LEU A 151 4.75 8.63 -6.71
C LEU A 151 4.32 7.32 -6.05
N ILE A 152 5.24 6.37 -5.87
CA ILE A 152 4.92 5.11 -5.19
C ILE A 152 4.61 5.37 -3.72
N PRO A 153 5.52 5.93 -2.90
CA PRO A 153 5.22 6.15 -1.48
C PRO A 153 4.15 7.23 -1.22
N VAL A 154 4.07 8.32 -2.02
CA VAL A 154 3.13 9.41 -1.71
C VAL A 154 1.75 9.27 -2.35
N TYR A 155 1.57 8.37 -3.30
CA TYR A 155 0.29 8.18 -3.99
C TYR A 155 -0.17 6.71 -3.96
N LEU A 156 0.62 5.76 -4.48
CA LEU A 156 0.19 4.37 -4.61
C LEU A 156 0.06 3.67 -3.26
N VAL A 157 0.96 3.92 -2.32
CA VAL A 157 0.89 3.35 -0.96
C VAL A 157 -0.35 3.85 -0.20
N PRO A 158 -0.61 5.17 -0.08
CA PRO A 158 -1.83 5.66 0.53
C PRO A 158 -3.10 5.14 -0.14
N LEU A 159 -3.15 5.12 -1.47
CA LEU A 159 -4.28 4.60 -2.23
C LEU A 159 -4.54 3.13 -1.88
N SER A 160 -3.49 2.29 -1.88
CA SER A 160 -3.61 0.88 -1.52
C SER A 160 -4.15 0.70 -0.10
N ILE A 161 -3.61 1.41 0.87
CA ILE A 161 -4.05 1.31 2.28
C ILE A 161 -5.53 1.70 2.41
N VAL A 162 -5.94 2.81 1.79
CA VAL A 162 -7.34 3.27 1.82
C VAL A 162 -8.26 2.24 1.15
N LEU A 163 -7.86 1.64 0.03
CA LEU A 163 -8.64 0.60 -0.65
C LEU A 163 -8.76 -0.68 0.20
N HIS A 164 -7.70 -1.11 0.87
CA HIS A 164 -7.76 -2.24 1.81
C HIS A 164 -8.71 -1.95 2.97
N ILE A 165 -8.64 -0.75 3.56
CA ILE A 165 -9.53 -0.34 4.65
C ILE A 165 -10.98 -0.27 4.16
N ALA A 166 -11.24 0.32 2.99
CA ALA A 166 -12.56 0.40 2.38
C ALA A 166 -13.16 -1.00 2.16
N SER A 167 -12.36 -1.95 1.65
CA SER A 167 -12.73 -3.35 1.48
C SER A 167 -13.10 -4.01 2.81
N LEU A 168 -12.32 -3.79 3.87
CA LEU A 168 -12.59 -4.34 5.21
C LEU A 168 -13.87 -3.76 5.83
N VAL A 169 -14.07 -2.44 5.72
CA VAL A 169 -15.28 -1.76 6.23
C VAL A 169 -16.52 -2.29 5.54
N LYS A 170 -16.48 -2.44 4.21
CA LYS A 170 -17.60 -2.98 3.44
C LYS A 170 -17.92 -4.42 3.84
N LEU A 171 -16.90 -5.30 4.00
CA LEU A 171 -17.09 -6.68 4.46
C LEU A 171 -17.71 -6.75 5.84
N HIS A 172 -17.32 -5.88 6.76
CA HIS A 172 -17.88 -5.83 8.11
C HIS A 172 -19.37 -5.51 8.07
N ARG A 173 -19.75 -4.46 7.36
CA ARG A 173 -21.15 -4.02 7.21
C ARG A 173 -22.05 -5.09 6.57
N SER A 174 -21.52 -5.80 5.56
CA SER A 174 -22.26 -6.89 4.91
C SER A 174 -22.54 -8.07 5.86
N SER A 175 -21.62 -8.32 6.80
CA SER A 175 -21.80 -9.38 7.81
C SER A 175 -22.88 -9.02 8.82
N ASP A 176 -22.99 -7.74 9.23
CA ASP A 176 -23.96 -7.27 10.21
C ASP A 176 -25.42 -7.34 9.69
N VAL A 177 -25.60 -7.15 8.40
CA VAL A 177 -26.94 -7.26 7.75
C VAL A 177 -27.44 -8.70 7.78
N VAL A 178 -26.57 -9.68 7.60
CA VAL A 178 -26.95 -11.11 7.58
C VAL A 178 -27.31 -11.65 8.98
N VAL A 179 -26.73 -11.09 10.04
CA VAL A 179 -26.97 -11.53 11.43
C VAL A 179 -28.29 -10.99 11.99
N ASN A 180 -28.80 -9.88 11.44
CA ASN A 180 -30.02 -9.21 11.93
C ASN A 180 -31.29 -9.56 11.13
N VAL A 181 -31.23 -10.55 10.25
CA VAL A 181 -32.37 -11.13 9.50
C VAL A 181 -32.64 -12.57 9.97
#